data_65f4cfe165240733e2392e12f62d6d3b
#
_entry.id   65f4cfe165240733e2392e12f62d6d3b
#
_cell.length_a   1.000
_cell.length_b   1.000
_cell.length_c   1.000
_cell.angle_alpha   90.00
_cell.angle_beta   90.00
_cell.angle_gamma   90.00
#
_symmetry.space_group_name_H-M   'P 1'
#
loop_
_entity.id
_entity.type
_entity.pdbx_description
1 polymer ?
#
loop_
_entity_poly.entity_id
_entity_poly.type
_entity_poly.pdbx_seq_one_letter_code
_entity_poly.pdbx_strand_id
1 'polypeptide(L)'
;MNVDSDYYTINLTIARGLDYYTGTVYETKLVDYPSIGSVCSGGRYEDLAGYYTDQKLPGVGISIGLTRLFYQLKEAGIITSSEVSASDVAILPMTMNYAYICNVLNKVKGEGLKAEAVYLNKFKQLMRFADKNNIPYVIIIGDDEINNNEIAIKNMATGEQTKVKLDDISKIKEIVKR
;
A
#
# COMPACT_ATOMS: atom_id res chain seq x y z
N MET A 1 0.80 -0.55 35.87
CA MET A 1 1.09 -1.33 34.67
C MET A 1 2.39 -2.08 34.93
N ASN A 2 2.39 -3.40 34.79
CA ASN A 2 3.60 -4.21 35.07
C ASN A 2 4.41 -4.31 33.75
N VAL A 3 5.14 -3.27 33.42
CA VAL A 3 6.19 -3.33 32.39
C VAL A 3 7.46 -3.72 33.09
N ASP A 4 8.08 -4.81 32.67
CA ASP A 4 9.34 -5.29 33.22
C ASP A 4 10.44 -4.25 33.01
N SER A 5 11.29 -4.06 34.01
CA SER A 5 12.40 -3.11 34.01
C SER A 5 13.39 -3.33 32.87
N ASP A 6 13.47 -4.55 32.37
CA ASP A 6 14.36 -4.92 31.25
C ASP A 6 13.94 -4.27 29.91
N TYR A 7 12.69 -3.79 29.82
CA TYR A 7 12.17 -3.16 28.61
C TYR A 7 12.20 -1.63 28.61
N TYR A 8 12.64 -0.98 29.68
CA TYR A 8 12.77 0.47 29.72
C TYR A 8 13.99 0.95 30.50
N THR A 9 14.50 2.09 30.11
CA THR A 9 15.55 2.80 30.83
C THR A 9 15.28 4.30 30.82
N ILE A 10 15.70 4.99 31.88
CA ILE A 10 15.64 6.46 31.93
C ILE A 10 16.91 7.00 31.27
N ASN A 11 16.72 7.80 30.24
CA ASN A 11 17.81 8.42 29.51
C ASN A 11 17.57 9.93 29.40
N LEU A 12 18.33 10.71 30.13
CA LEU A 12 18.20 12.17 30.16
C LEU A 12 18.79 12.87 28.91
N THR A 13 19.40 12.12 28.00
CA THR A 13 19.94 12.67 26.75
C THR A 13 18.94 12.69 25.61
N ILE A 14 17.76 12.11 25.80
CA ILE A 14 16.71 12.13 24.78
C ILE A 14 16.18 13.56 24.67
N ALA A 15 16.44 14.21 23.52
CA ALA A 15 15.87 15.48 23.16
C ALA A 15 14.89 15.30 21.99
N ARG A 16 13.69 15.89 22.10
CA ARG A 16 12.66 15.87 21.06
C ARG A 16 12.42 17.27 20.53
N GLY A 17 12.42 17.40 19.20
CA GLY A 17 12.35 18.68 18.52
C GLY A 17 10.93 19.24 18.29
N LEU A 18 9.93 18.80 19.05
CA LEU A 18 8.57 19.32 18.95
C LEU A 18 8.22 20.07 20.23
N ASP A 19 7.97 21.36 20.09
CA ASP A 19 7.80 22.30 21.22
C ASP A 19 6.54 22.06 22.07
N TYR A 20 5.63 21.19 21.60
CA TYR A 20 4.40 20.90 22.34
C TYR A 20 4.54 19.83 23.42
N TYR A 21 5.68 19.15 23.54
CA TYR A 21 5.91 18.24 24.66
C TYR A 21 6.27 19.01 25.92
N THR A 22 5.48 18.80 26.96
CA THR A 22 5.62 19.49 28.24
C THR A 22 6.02 18.57 29.38
N GLY A 23 6.24 17.30 29.11
CA GLY A 23 6.59 16.31 30.11
C GLY A 23 7.51 15.21 29.57
N THR A 24 7.30 13.98 30.03
CA THR A 24 8.11 12.85 29.63
C THR A 24 8.04 12.61 28.14
N VAL A 25 9.18 12.49 27.51
CA VAL A 25 9.34 12.04 26.12
C VAL A 25 9.95 10.65 26.11
N TYR A 26 9.64 9.87 25.08
CA TYR A 26 10.14 8.51 24.96
C TYR A 26 10.48 8.14 23.54
N GLU A 27 11.42 7.23 23.40
CA GLU A 27 11.83 6.59 22.17
C GLU A 27 11.84 5.09 22.36
N THR A 28 11.43 4.35 21.32
CA THR A 28 11.50 2.90 21.30
C THR A 28 12.51 2.45 20.28
N LYS A 29 13.39 1.55 20.71
CA LYS A 29 14.38 0.88 19.84
C LYS A 29 14.14 -0.61 19.87
N LEU A 30 14.51 -1.30 18.79
CA LEU A 30 14.51 -2.75 18.75
C LEU A 30 15.73 -3.27 19.53
N VAL A 31 15.50 -4.20 20.48
CA VAL A 31 16.55 -4.71 21.36
C VAL A 31 17.63 -5.42 20.53
N ASP A 32 17.21 -6.31 19.62
CA ASP A 32 18.12 -7.10 18.79
C ASP A 32 18.71 -6.30 17.59
N TYR A 33 18.16 -5.13 17.31
CA TYR A 33 18.56 -4.29 16.16
C TYR A 33 18.72 -2.82 16.55
N PRO A 34 19.59 -2.48 17.52
CA PRO A 34 19.73 -1.11 18.04
C PRO A 34 20.26 -0.13 16.96
N SER A 35 20.95 -0.60 15.96
CA SER A 35 21.45 0.19 14.83
C SER A 35 20.35 0.79 13.95
N ILE A 36 19.15 0.21 13.96
CA ILE A 36 17.99 0.74 13.25
C ILE A 36 17.55 2.12 13.81
N GLY A 37 17.89 2.38 15.07
CA GLY A 37 17.52 3.61 15.75
C GLY A 37 16.09 3.58 16.27
N SER A 38 15.50 4.78 16.52
CA SER A 38 14.14 4.88 17.03
C SER A 38 13.10 4.49 15.98
N VAL A 39 12.28 3.50 16.32
CA VAL A 39 11.18 3.02 15.46
C VAL A 39 9.83 3.57 15.87
N CYS A 40 9.74 4.03 17.12
CA CYS A 40 8.55 4.65 17.66
C CYS A 40 8.95 5.74 18.66
N SER A 41 8.18 6.79 18.75
CA SER A 41 8.46 7.88 19.66
C SER A 41 7.22 8.67 20.00
N GLY A 42 7.30 9.40 21.12
CA GLY A 42 6.20 10.21 21.58
C GLY A 42 6.54 10.97 22.85
N GLY A 43 5.50 11.51 23.46
CA GLY A 43 5.64 12.24 24.70
C GLY A 43 4.32 12.73 25.26
N ARG A 44 4.40 13.28 26.45
CA ARG A 44 3.28 13.93 27.15
C ARG A 44 3.17 15.38 26.67
N TYR A 45 1.96 15.83 26.48
CA TYR A 45 1.61 17.22 26.17
C TYR A 45 0.42 17.65 27.03
N GLU A 46 0.34 18.94 27.37
CA GLU A 46 -0.71 19.46 28.24
C GLU A 46 -1.71 20.35 27.52
N ASP A 47 -1.30 20.99 26.41
CA ASP A 47 -2.12 21.99 25.74
C ASP A 47 -2.06 21.94 24.22
N LEU A 48 -1.88 20.76 23.65
CA LEU A 48 -1.90 20.61 22.18
C LEU A 48 -3.26 20.98 21.58
N ALA A 49 -4.34 20.71 22.32
CA ALA A 49 -5.70 21.03 21.90
C ALA A 49 -6.01 22.55 21.98
N GLY A 50 -5.20 23.35 22.67
CA GLY A 50 -5.38 24.80 22.81
C GLY A 50 -5.37 25.57 21.47
N TYR A 51 -4.84 24.98 20.40
CA TYR A 51 -4.97 25.52 19.04
C TYR A 51 -6.39 25.46 18.47
N TYR A 52 -7.28 24.64 19.07
CA TYR A 52 -8.61 24.34 18.52
C TYR A 52 -9.74 24.56 19.55
N THR A 53 -9.42 24.65 20.85
CA THR A 53 -10.38 24.76 21.94
C THR A 53 -9.76 25.45 23.15
N ASP A 54 -10.58 26.15 23.94
CA ASP A 54 -10.18 26.76 25.22
C ASP A 54 -10.06 25.72 26.36
N GLN A 55 -10.39 24.46 26.09
CA GLN A 55 -10.29 23.39 27.07
C GLN A 55 -8.85 22.86 27.16
N LYS A 56 -8.31 22.77 28.35
CA LYS A 56 -7.03 22.09 28.60
C LYS A 56 -7.23 20.58 28.58
N LEU A 57 -6.70 19.96 27.51
CA LEU A 57 -6.80 18.53 27.28
C LEU A 57 -5.38 17.92 27.26
N PRO A 58 -4.85 17.54 28.45
CA PRO A 58 -3.56 16.87 28.49
C PRO A 58 -3.65 15.47 27.87
N GLY A 59 -2.56 15.03 27.26
CA GLY A 59 -2.51 13.74 26.62
C GLY A 59 -1.10 13.18 26.49
N VAL A 60 -1.03 11.95 26.06
CA VAL A 60 0.20 11.25 25.67
C VAL A 60 0.01 10.75 24.27
N GLY A 61 0.92 11.08 23.39
CA GLY A 61 0.90 10.63 22.02
C GLY A 61 2.06 9.68 21.69
N ILE A 62 1.82 8.80 20.76
CA ILE A 62 2.82 7.88 20.21
C ILE A 62 2.72 7.86 18.69
N SER A 63 3.86 7.82 18.02
CA SER A 63 3.94 7.69 16.56
C SER A 63 4.91 6.58 16.19
N ILE A 64 4.46 5.67 15.36
CA ILE A 64 5.28 4.57 14.80
C ILE A 64 5.69 4.94 13.38
N GLY A 65 6.99 4.95 13.11
CA GLY A 65 7.54 5.16 11.77
C GLY A 65 7.45 3.90 10.92
N LEU A 66 6.24 3.53 10.50
CA LEU A 66 5.98 2.26 9.81
C LEU A 66 6.85 2.05 8.57
N THR A 67 6.93 3.04 7.69
CA THR A 67 7.75 2.96 6.46
C THR A 67 9.22 2.76 6.77
N ARG A 68 9.73 3.51 7.77
CA ARG A 68 11.12 3.40 8.20
C ARG A 68 11.41 2.04 8.82
N LEU A 69 10.51 1.57 9.69
CA LEU A 69 10.62 0.26 10.33
C LEU A 69 10.62 -0.85 9.28
N PHE A 70 9.65 -0.84 8.36
CA PHE A 70 9.56 -1.83 7.28
C PHE A 70 10.82 -1.85 6.40
N TYR A 71 11.29 -0.67 5.98
CA TYR A 71 12.49 -0.55 5.16
C TYR A 71 13.72 -1.16 5.86
N GLN A 72 13.94 -0.80 7.11
CA GLN A 72 15.10 -1.25 7.88
C GLN A 72 15.05 -2.76 8.16
N LEU A 73 13.85 -3.30 8.47
CA LEU A 73 13.68 -4.74 8.67
C LEU A 73 13.90 -5.54 7.37
N LYS A 74 13.53 -4.95 6.23
CA LYS A 74 13.81 -5.54 4.91
C LYS A 74 15.31 -5.55 4.60
N GLU A 75 16.00 -4.41 4.82
CA GLU A 75 17.47 -4.32 4.65
C GLU A 75 18.24 -5.29 5.56
N ALA A 76 17.73 -5.50 6.79
CA ALA A 76 18.29 -6.48 7.73
C ALA A 76 17.94 -7.94 7.39
N GLY A 77 17.16 -8.18 6.33
CA GLY A 77 16.76 -9.55 5.92
C GLY A 77 15.74 -10.23 6.82
N ILE A 78 15.15 -9.49 7.78
CA ILE A 78 14.16 -10.03 8.73
C ILE A 78 12.80 -10.19 8.05
N ILE A 79 12.47 -9.24 7.16
CA ILE A 79 11.26 -9.28 6.34
C ILE A 79 11.68 -9.58 4.90
N THR A 80 11.11 -10.62 4.34
CA THR A 80 11.25 -10.96 2.92
C THR A 80 9.91 -10.72 2.23
N SER A 81 9.93 -10.05 1.07
CA SER A 81 8.75 -9.91 0.22
C SER A 81 8.89 -10.87 -0.95
N SER A 82 7.95 -11.80 -1.07
CA SER A 82 7.85 -12.70 -2.23
C SER A 82 7.01 -12.11 -3.36
N GLU A 83 6.22 -11.08 -3.08
CA GLU A 83 5.37 -10.44 -4.08
C GLU A 83 6.17 -9.40 -4.87
N VAL A 84 6.23 -9.60 -6.18
CA VAL A 84 6.93 -8.72 -7.12
C VAL A 84 6.08 -7.48 -7.46
N SER A 85 4.75 -7.61 -7.40
CA SER A 85 3.79 -6.55 -7.68
C SER A 85 2.69 -6.49 -6.62
N ALA A 86 2.18 -5.28 -6.35
CA ALA A 86 1.03 -5.07 -5.49
C ALA A 86 -0.29 -5.51 -6.15
N SER A 87 -0.32 -5.58 -7.49
CA SER A 87 -1.49 -5.97 -8.28
C SER A 87 -1.20 -7.20 -9.13
N ASP A 88 -2.16 -8.12 -9.17
CA ASP A 88 -2.12 -9.27 -10.07
C ASP A 88 -2.47 -8.84 -11.51
N VAL A 89 -3.36 -7.83 -11.62
CA VAL A 89 -3.91 -7.37 -12.90
C VAL A 89 -4.04 -5.86 -12.92
N ALA A 90 -3.57 -5.19 -13.98
CA ALA A 90 -3.90 -3.80 -14.27
C ALA A 90 -4.94 -3.71 -15.40
N ILE A 91 -6.01 -2.96 -15.17
CA ILE A 91 -6.97 -2.62 -16.22
C ILE A 91 -6.48 -1.35 -16.90
N LEU A 92 -6.31 -1.45 -18.23
CA LEU A 92 -5.78 -0.40 -19.09
C LEU A 92 -6.89 0.11 -20.03
N PRO A 93 -7.65 1.14 -19.60
CA PRO A 93 -8.75 1.67 -20.39
C PRO A 93 -8.23 2.47 -21.61
N MET A 94 -8.80 2.19 -22.75
CA MET A 94 -8.67 2.97 -23.99
C MET A 94 -9.97 3.72 -24.31
N THR A 95 -10.86 3.82 -23.34
CA THR A 95 -12.19 4.44 -23.42
C THR A 95 -12.47 5.27 -22.17
N MET A 96 -13.45 6.16 -22.27
CA MET A 96 -13.95 6.96 -21.13
C MET A 96 -15.22 6.38 -20.51
N ASN A 97 -15.62 5.16 -20.87
CA ASN A 97 -16.76 4.49 -20.25
C ASN A 97 -16.42 3.97 -18.86
N TYR A 98 -16.37 4.89 -17.89
CA TYR A 98 -16.02 4.57 -16.50
C TYR A 98 -16.95 3.54 -15.85
N ALA A 99 -18.24 3.52 -16.23
CA ALA A 99 -19.19 2.56 -15.69
C ALA A 99 -18.80 1.12 -16.05
N TYR A 100 -18.44 0.89 -17.32
CA TYR A 100 -17.97 -0.43 -17.75
C TYR A 100 -16.65 -0.83 -17.09
N ILE A 101 -15.69 0.11 -17.01
CA ILE A 101 -14.40 -0.14 -16.37
C ILE A 101 -14.57 -0.51 -14.90
N CYS A 102 -15.40 0.24 -14.15
CA CYS A 102 -15.70 -0.07 -12.75
C CYS A 102 -16.38 -1.43 -12.59
N ASN A 103 -17.29 -1.78 -13.50
CA ASN A 103 -17.94 -3.11 -13.49
C ASN A 103 -16.92 -4.23 -13.69
N VAL A 104 -16.02 -4.10 -14.68
CA VAL A 104 -14.92 -5.07 -14.89
C VAL A 104 -14.03 -5.16 -13.67
N LEU A 105 -13.61 -4.02 -13.11
CA LEU A 105 -12.75 -3.97 -11.92
C LEU A 105 -13.38 -4.70 -10.73
N ASN A 106 -14.67 -4.45 -10.48
CA ASN A 106 -15.40 -5.08 -9.39
C ASN A 106 -15.55 -6.59 -9.60
N LYS A 107 -15.84 -7.03 -10.84
CA LYS A 107 -15.92 -8.45 -11.16
C LYS A 107 -14.58 -9.16 -10.98
N VAL A 108 -13.48 -8.56 -11.46
CA VAL A 108 -12.11 -9.11 -11.29
C VAL A 108 -11.74 -9.22 -9.82
N LYS A 109 -12.04 -8.18 -9.02
CA LYS A 109 -11.84 -8.21 -7.56
C LYS A 109 -12.74 -9.23 -6.86
N GLY A 110 -13.96 -9.40 -7.34
CA GLY A 110 -14.89 -10.42 -6.84
C GLY A 110 -14.35 -11.84 -7.01
N GLU A 111 -13.50 -12.08 -8.00
CA GLU A 111 -12.77 -13.33 -8.19
C GLU A 111 -11.54 -13.48 -7.26
N GLY A 112 -11.29 -12.55 -6.36
CA GLY A 112 -10.20 -12.59 -5.38
C GLY A 112 -8.84 -12.14 -5.91
N LEU A 113 -8.80 -11.51 -7.09
CA LEU A 113 -7.58 -10.96 -7.67
C LEU A 113 -7.35 -9.52 -7.20
N LYS A 114 -6.09 -9.17 -6.94
CA LYS A 114 -5.67 -7.78 -6.68
C LYS A 114 -5.64 -7.05 -8.01
N ALA A 115 -6.58 -6.13 -8.23
CA ALA A 115 -6.69 -5.39 -9.49
C ALA A 115 -6.78 -3.88 -9.26
N GLU A 116 -6.22 -3.14 -10.21
CA GLU A 116 -6.29 -1.68 -10.27
C GLU A 116 -6.64 -1.21 -11.69
N ALA A 117 -7.29 -0.06 -11.81
CA ALA A 117 -7.50 0.60 -13.10
C ALA A 117 -6.55 1.80 -13.22
N VAL A 118 -5.81 1.85 -14.32
CA VAL A 118 -4.75 2.84 -14.56
C VAL A 118 -5.20 3.79 -15.66
N TYR A 119 -5.26 5.09 -15.38
CA TYR A 119 -5.67 6.11 -16.33
C TYR A 119 -4.48 6.97 -16.76
N LEU A 120 -4.01 6.76 -17.99
CA LEU A 120 -2.94 7.56 -18.61
C LEU A 120 -3.35 7.89 -20.06
N ASN A 121 -2.84 9.00 -20.59
CA ASN A 121 -3.29 9.54 -21.87
C ASN A 121 -2.91 8.71 -23.12
N LYS A 122 -1.91 7.83 -22.99
CA LYS A 122 -1.40 7.07 -24.15
C LYS A 122 -1.22 5.60 -23.79
N PHE A 123 -1.65 4.71 -24.69
CA PHE A 123 -1.51 3.26 -24.51
C PHE A 123 -0.07 2.83 -24.17
N LYS A 124 0.93 3.43 -24.81
CA LYS A 124 2.33 3.15 -24.50
C LYS A 124 2.70 3.47 -23.05
N GLN A 125 2.08 4.50 -22.46
CA GLN A 125 2.31 4.86 -21.04
C GLN A 125 1.63 3.86 -20.12
N LEU A 126 0.43 3.40 -20.46
CA LEU A 126 -0.30 2.36 -19.73
C LEU A 126 0.51 1.05 -19.68
N MET A 127 1.00 0.60 -20.83
CA MET A 127 1.85 -0.61 -20.92
C MET A 127 3.16 -0.46 -20.12
N ARG A 128 3.82 0.72 -20.23
CA ARG A 128 5.04 0.99 -19.45
C ARG A 128 4.78 1.02 -17.94
N PHE A 129 3.61 1.49 -17.51
CA PHE A 129 3.23 1.47 -16.11
C PHE A 129 3.15 0.03 -15.60
N ALA A 130 2.46 -0.85 -16.31
CA ALA A 130 2.34 -2.25 -15.94
C ALA A 130 3.71 -2.95 -15.88
N ASP A 131 4.55 -2.72 -16.89
CA ASP A 131 5.90 -3.26 -16.96
C ASP A 131 6.80 -2.77 -15.81
N LYS A 132 6.84 -1.45 -15.58
CA LYS A 132 7.65 -0.84 -14.51
C LYS A 132 7.25 -1.33 -13.10
N ASN A 133 5.97 -1.62 -12.89
CA ASN A 133 5.45 -2.12 -11.62
C ASN A 133 5.41 -3.65 -11.55
N ASN A 134 5.98 -4.34 -12.55
CA ASN A 134 6.02 -5.80 -12.65
C ASN A 134 4.64 -6.45 -12.51
N ILE A 135 3.59 -5.81 -13.04
CA ILE A 135 2.24 -6.35 -13.01
C ILE A 135 2.16 -7.47 -14.05
N PRO A 136 1.86 -8.72 -13.65
CA PRO A 136 2.01 -9.87 -14.54
C PRO A 136 0.96 -9.94 -15.65
N TYR A 137 -0.23 -9.37 -15.42
CA TYR A 137 -1.32 -9.39 -16.40
C TYR A 137 -1.93 -8.01 -16.57
N VAL A 138 -2.38 -7.72 -17.78
CA VAL A 138 -3.13 -6.51 -18.09
C VAL A 138 -4.45 -6.87 -18.78
N ILE A 139 -5.51 -6.12 -18.46
CA ILE A 139 -6.80 -6.17 -19.16
C ILE A 139 -6.91 -4.89 -19.99
N ILE A 140 -6.99 -5.04 -21.30
CA ILE A 140 -7.17 -3.92 -22.23
C ILE A 140 -8.66 -3.79 -22.50
N ILE A 141 -9.19 -2.58 -22.38
CA ILE A 141 -10.61 -2.28 -22.65
C ILE A 141 -10.69 -1.11 -23.63
N GLY A 142 -11.08 -1.41 -24.83
CA GLY A 142 -11.45 -0.44 -25.87
C GLY A 142 -12.94 -0.51 -26.17
N ASP A 143 -13.38 0.22 -27.18
CA ASP A 143 -14.78 0.26 -27.60
C ASP A 143 -15.24 -1.10 -28.17
N ASP A 144 -14.34 -1.86 -28.80
CA ASP A 144 -14.64 -3.22 -29.30
C ASP A 144 -14.95 -4.18 -28.13
N GLU A 145 -14.16 -4.14 -27.07
CA GLU A 145 -14.38 -4.97 -25.88
C GLU A 145 -15.72 -4.64 -25.22
N ILE A 146 -16.08 -3.35 -25.15
CA ILE A 146 -17.36 -2.91 -24.60
C ILE A 146 -18.52 -3.42 -25.48
N ASN A 147 -18.46 -3.21 -26.78
CA ASN A 147 -19.51 -3.61 -27.71
C ASN A 147 -19.76 -5.13 -27.72
N ASN A 148 -18.70 -5.90 -27.53
CA ASN A 148 -18.76 -7.36 -27.47
C ASN A 148 -19.00 -7.92 -26.07
N ASN A 149 -19.11 -7.08 -25.02
CA ASN A 149 -19.22 -7.48 -23.62
C ASN A 149 -18.10 -8.47 -23.23
N GLU A 150 -16.86 -8.13 -23.58
CA GLU A 150 -15.69 -8.97 -23.33
C GLU A 150 -14.52 -8.15 -22.77
N ILE A 151 -13.49 -8.86 -22.31
CA ILE A 151 -12.21 -8.28 -21.90
C ILE A 151 -11.08 -8.99 -22.66
N ALA A 152 -10.02 -8.26 -22.97
CA ALA A 152 -8.79 -8.80 -23.54
C ALA A 152 -7.70 -8.83 -22.46
N ILE A 153 -7.35 -10.04 -22.02
CA ILE A 153 -6.34 -10.28 -20.97
C ILE A 153 -5.02 -10.61 -21.66
N LYS A 154 -3.96 -9.91 -21.31
CA LYS A 154 -2.61 -10.14 -21.81
C LYS A 154 -1.66 -10.52 -20.69
N ASN A 155 -0.93 -11.62 -20.89
CA ASN A 155 0.19 -11.99 -20.04
C ASN A 155 1.41 -11.14 -20.44
N MET A 156 1.98 -10.41 -19.49
CA MET A 156 3.08 -9.49 -19.76
C MET A 156 4.41 -10.19 -20.02
N ALA A 157 4.61 -11.40 -19.49
CA ALA A 157 5.84 -12.15 -19.68
C ALA A 157 5.87 -12.88 -21.05
N THR A 158 4.74 -13.50 -21.44
CA THR A 158 4.68 -14.29 -22.69
C THR A 158 4.18 -13.46 -23.88
N GLY A 159 3.47 -12.36 -23.62
CA GLY A 159 2.79 -11.56 -24.63
C GLY A 159 1.48 -12.18 -25.14
N GLU A 160 1.11 -13.37 -24.68
CA GLU A 160 -0.12 -14.05 -25.05
C GLU A 160 -1.34 -13.25 -24.61
N GLN A 161 -2.33 -13.17 -25.51
CA GLN A 161 -3.57 -12.45 -25.24
C GLN A 161 -4.77 -13.39 -25.41
N THR A 162 -5.67 -13.37 -24.42
CA THR A 162 -6.88 -14.18 -24.38
C THR A 162 -8.08 -13.28 -24.21
N LYS A 163 -9.16 -13.53 -24.97
CA LYS A 163 -10.43 -12.83 -24.80
C LYS A 163 -11.38 -13.66 -23.92
N VAL A 164 -12.06 -12.99 -23.00
CA VAL A 164 -13.02 -13.61 -22.07
C VAL A 164 -14.28 -12.77 -22.07
N LYS A 165 -15.45 -13.42 -22.20
CA LYS A 165 -16.74 -12.76 -22.04
C LYS A 165 -16.90 -12.30 -20.59
N LEU A 166 -17.49 -11.14 -20.37
CA LEU A 166 -17.69 -10.58 -19.04
C LEU A 166 -18.61 -11.43 -18.17
N ASP A 167 -19.47 -12.21 -18.77
CA ASP A 167 -20.35 -13.17 -18.07
C ASP A 167 -19.59 -14.43 -17.62
N ASP A 168 -18.46 -14.73 -18.25
CA ASP A 168 -17.57 -15.86 -17.93
C ASP A 168 -16.33 -15.41 -17.15
N ILE A 169 -16.40 -14.30 -16.43
CA ILE A 169 -15.23 -13.67 -15.77
C ILE A 169 -14.50 -14.61 -14.80
N SER A 170 -15.19 -15.61 -14.25
CA SER A 170 -14.58 -16.62 -13.38
C SER A 170 -13.41 -17.37 -14.02
N LYS A 171 -13.39 -17.49 -15.34
CA LYS A 171 -12.28 -18.07 -16.12
C LYS A 171 -10.98 -17.30 -15.98
N ILE A 172 -11.03 -16.05 -15.50
CA ILE A 172 -9.82 -15.24 -15.28
C ILE A 172 -8.85 -15.90 -14.30
N LYS A 173 -9.36 -16.67 -13.32
CA LYS A 173 -8.51 -17.39 -12.35
C LYS A 173 -7.65 -18.49 -12.99
N GLU A 174 -8.13 -19.06 -14.09
CA GLU A 174 -7.39 -20.09 -14.82
C GLU A 174 -6.27 -19.49 -15.66
N ILE A 175 -6.45 -18.23 -16.08
CA ILE A 175 -5.50 -17.48 -16.90
C ILE A 175 -4.47 -16.79 -16.02
N VAL A 176 -4.92 -16.11 -14.95
CA VAL A 176 -4.08 -15.38 -14.01
C VAL A 176 -3.57 -16.36 -12.96
N LYS A 177 -2.44 -16.97 -13.23
CA LYS A 177 -1.75 -17.84 -12.28
C LYS A 177 -0.97 -16.99 -11.28
N ARG A 178 -1.22 -17.21 -10.00
CA ARG A 178 -0.42 -16.66 -8.89
C ARG A 178 0.85 -17.46 -8.68
#